data_12c65f419db32dbe230d7cf1134f37da
#
_entry.id   12c65f419db32dbe230d7cf1134f37da
#
_cell.length_a   1.000
_cell.length_b   1.000
_cell.length_c   1.000
_cell.angle_alpha   90.00
_cell.angle_beta   90.00
_cell.angle_gamma   90.00
#
_symmetry.space_group_name_H-M   'P 1'
#
loop_
_entity.id
_entity.type
_entity.pdbx_description
1 polymer ?
#
loop_
_entity_poly.entity_id
_entity_poly.type
_entity_poly.pdbx_seq_one_letter_code
_entity_poly.pdbx_strand_id
1 'polypeptide(L)'
;DKTNYNKKLITSDALVWTFRNNKSVVKNPEMYGWTKLDKVGQVSRVSCKVPISDTPIKDHAITGSFSFRKAEHFLEYCDKTIFKNRRINNEFYLDIVLDECVIGGLNVQPFEVDEYNSWGTPLDLENYLKK
;
A
#
# COMPACT_ATOMS: atom_id res chain seq x y z
N ASP A 1 -15.03 -7.55 -2.75
CA ASP A 1 -16.01 -8.39 -2.06
C ASP A 1 -15.86 -8.28 -0.55
N LYS A 2 -16.94 -7.86 0.14
CA LYS A 2 -17.01 -7.63 1.60
C LYS A 2 -16.68 -8.88 2.40
N THR A 3 -17.09 -10.05 1.94
CA THR A 3 -16.83 -11.33 2.64
C THR A 3 -15.35 -11.65 2.67
N ASN A 4 -14.65 -11.46 1.55
CA ASN A 4 -13.21 -11.69 1.45
C ASN A 4 -12.44 -10.66 2.30
N TYR A 5 -12.85 -9.39 2.27
CA TYR A 5 -12.29 -8.34 3.11
C TYR A 5 -12.37 -8.70 4.60
N ASN A 6 -13.57 -9.06 5.08
CA ASN A 6 -13.77 -9.42 6.48
C ASN A 6 -12.93 -10.63 6.90
N LYS A 7 -12.86 -11.68 6.06
CA LYS A 7 -12.03 -12.86 6.33
C LYS A 7 -10.55 -12.48 6.48
N LYS A 8 -10.03 -11.68 5.56
CA LYS A 8 -8.63 -11.25 5.61
C LYS A 8 -8.35 -10.36 6.82
N LEU A 9 -9.23 -9.40 7.12
CA LEU A 9 -9.03 -8.51 8.26
C LEU A 9 -9.04 -9.24 9.60
N ILE A 10 -9.89 -10.26 9.76
CA ILE A 10 -9.94 -11.06 11.00
C ILE A 10 -8.65 -11.87 11.21
N THR A 11 -8.01 -12.33 10.13
CA THR A 11 -6.80 -13.17 10.18
C THR A 11 -5.49 -12.39 10.10
N SER A 12 -5.53 -11.07 10.03
CA SER A 12 -4.35 -10.19 9.95
C SER A 12 -4.41 -9.07 10.99
N ASP A 13 -3.31 -8.37 11.19
CA ASP A 13 -3.25 -7.16 12.02
C ASP A 13 -3.54 -5.91 11.21
N ALA A 14 -3.13 -5.91 9.94
CA ALA A 14 -3.44 -4.84 9.01
C ALA A 14 -3.58 -5.38 7.57
N LEU A 15 -4.33 -4.63 6.75
CA LEU A 15 -4.41 -4.84 5.31
C LEU A 15 -3.89 -3.60 4.58
N VAL A 16 -3.11 -3.82 3.54
CA VAL A 16 -2.78 -2.81 2.54
C VAL A 16 -3.58 -3.10 1.28
N TRP A 17 -4.33 -2.10 0.82
CA TRP A 17 -5.10 -2.25 -0.41
C TRP A 17 -4.19 -2.01 -1.60
N THR A 18 -4.16 -2.97 -2.51
CA THR A 18 -3.24 -2.99 -3.64
C THR A 18 -3.97 -3.24 -4.95
N PHE A 19 -3.31 -2.88 -6.05
CA PHE A 19 -3.74 -3.22 -7.38
C PHE A 19 -2.54 -3.62 -8.26
N ARG A 20 -2.81 -4.35 -9.34
CA ARG A 20 -1.83 -4.74 -10.37
C ARG A 20 -2.41 -4.57 -11.76
N ASN A 21 -1.58 -4.80 -12.78
CA ASN A 21 -1.98 -4.82 -14.18
C ASN A 21 -2.63 -3.52 -14.68
N ASN A 22 -2.35 -2.40 -14.02
CA ASN A 22 -2.84 -1.08 -14.41
C ASN A 22 -1.72 -0.27 -15.05
N LYS A 23 -1.96 0.26 -16.27
CA LYS A 23 -0.97 1.02 -17.03
C LYS A 23 -0.54 2.35 -16.38
N SER A 24 -1.33 2.87 -15.43
CA SER A 24 -1.02 4.11 -14.73
C SER A 24 0.33 4.08 -14.01
N VAL A 25 0.75 2.89 -13.52
CA VAL A 25 2.01 2.74 -12.79
C VAL A 25 3.25 2.71 -13.69
N VAL A 26 3.11 2.53 -15.00
CA VAL A 26 4.26 2.37 -15.91
C VAL A 26 4.93 3.72 -16.19
N LYS A 27 4.13 4.78 -16.29
CA LYS A 27 4.63 6.11 -16.68
C LYS A 27 5.44 6.77 -15.55
N ASN A 28 4.94 6.69 -14.32
CA ASN A 28 5.54 7.33 -13.17
C ASN A 28 5.47 6.38 -11.95
N PRO A 29 6.27 5.31 -11.92
CA PRO A 29 6.20 4.30 -10.85
C PRO A 29 6.60 4.87 -9.48
N GLU A 30 7.38 5.94 -9.45
CA GLU A 30 7.78 6.66 -8.23
C GLU A 30 6.65 7.48 -7.58
N MET A 31 5.49 7.56 -8.21
CA MET A 31 4.31 8.18 -7.60
C MET A 31 3.58 7.24 -6.63
N TYR A 32 3.87 5.94 -6.70
CA TYR A 32 3.15 4.91 -5.95
C TYR A 32 3.97 4.36 -4.79
N GLY A 33 3.28 3.87 -3.76
CA GLY A 33 3.84 2.92 -2.81
C GLY A 33 3.74 1.49 -3.37
N TRP A 34 4.62 0.61 -2.87
CA TRP A 34 4.77 -0.76 -3.37
C TRP A 34 4.85 -1.75 -2.22
N THR A 35 4.25 -2.92 -2.39
CA THR A 35 4.35 -4.00 -1.42
C THR A 35 5.10 -5.18 -2.00
N LYS A 36 6.15 -5.62 -1.29
CA LYS A 36 6.85 -6.87 -1.58
C LYS A 36 6.21 -8.00 -0.76
N LEU A 37 5.83 -9.07 -1.43
CA LEU A 37 5.27 -10.24 -0.79
C LEU A 37 6.34 -11.31 -0.58
N ASP A 38 6.16 -12.11 0.46
CA ASP A 38 6.92 -13.33 0.67
C ASP A 38 6.34 -14.53 -0.12
N LYS A 39 6.90 -15.72 0.10
CA LYS A 39 6.49 -16.94 -0.61
C LYS A 39 5.08 -17.43 -0.26
N VAL A 40 4.53 -16.98 0.87
CA VAL A 40 3.18 -17.34 1.32
C VAL A 40 2.15 -16.23 1.06
N GLY A 41 2.58 -15.13 0.41
CA GLY A 41 1.71 -14.03 0.01
C GLY A 41 1.46 -12.99 1.09
N GLN A 42 2.25 -12.99 2.17
CA GLN A 42 2.22 -11.92 3.18
C GLN A 42 3.15 -10.77 2.77
N VAL A 43 2.85 -9.57 3.26
CA VAL A 43 3.71 -8.41 3.03
C VAL A 43 5.00 -8.58 3.83
N SER A 44 6.13 -8.67 3.12
CA SER A 44 7.46 -8.76 3.72
C SER A 44 8.16 -7.41 3.85
N ARG A 45 7.82 -6.45 3.00
CA ARG A 45 8.31 -5.06 3.03
C ARG A 45 7.32 -4.13 2.31
N VAL A 46 7.37 -2.87 2.68
CA VAL A 46 6.68 -1.80 1.97
C VAL A 46 7.71 -0.76 1.51
N SER A 47 7.61 -0.34 0.26
CA SER A 47 8.46 0.69 -0.33
C SER A 47 7.60 1.90 -0.67
N CYS A 48 7.99 3.07 -0.21
CA CYS A 48 7.31 4.33 -0.49
C CYS A 48 8.03 5.06 -1.63
N LYS A 49 7.33 5.26 -2.75
CA LYS A 49 7.82 6.01 -3.92
C LYS A 49 9.07 5.43 -4.60
N VAL A 50 9.43 4.19 -4.30
CA VAL A 50 10.56 3.50 -4.92
C VAL A 50 10.07 2.16 -5.47
N PRO A 51 10.06 1.95 -6.80
CA PRO A 51 9.68 0.69 -7.42
C PRO A 51 10.52 -0.47 -6.89
N ILE A 52 9.91 -1.65 -6.80
CA ILE A 52 10.54 -2.84 -6.21
C ILE A 52 11.05 -3.83 -7.28
N SER A 53 10.72 -3.58 -8.55
CA SER A 53 11.20 -4.39 -9.69
C SER A 53 11.24 -3.57 -10.98
N ASP A 54 11.79 -4.17 -12.04
CA ASP A 54 11.83 -3.60 -13.39
C ASP A 54 10.50 -3.77 -14.16
N THR A 55 9.52 -4.42 -13.54
CA THR A 55 8.19 -4.66 -14.13
C THR A 55 7.07 -4.20 -13.19
N PRO A 56 6.97 -2.89 -12.90
CA PRO A 56 6.05 -2.36 -11.88
C PRO A 56 4.59 -2.67 -12.15
N ILE A 57 4.20 -2.91 -13.42
CA ILE A 57 2.82 -3.28 -13.76
C ILE A 57 2.38 -4.62 -13.12
N LYS A 58 3.33 -5.50 -12.79
CA LYS A 58 3.07 -6.80 -12.15
C LYS A 58 3.19 -6.75 -10.63
N ASP A 59 3.77 -5.69 -10.10
CA ASP A 59 3.95 -5.51 -8.66
C ASP A 59 2.66 -4.99 -8.01
N HIS A 60 2.53 -5.24 -6.72
CA HIS A 60 1.43 -4.74 -5.91
C HIS A 60 1.63 -3.25 -5.58
N ALA A 61 1.05 -2.37 -6.40
CA ALA A 61 1.00 -0.94 -6.13
C ALA A 61 -0.07 -0.64 -5.06
N ILE A 62 0.19 0.32 -4.19
CA ILE A 62 -0.71 0.71 -3.10
C ILE A 62 -1.75 1.71 -3.61
N THR A 63 -3.03 1.47 -3.28
CA THR A 63 -4.14 2.36 -3.66
C THR A 63 -4.19 3.64 -2.82
N GLY A 64 -3.49 3.68 -1.68
CA GLY A 64 -3.61 4.73 -0.67
C GLY A 64 -4.61 4.41 0.45
N SER A 65 -5.17 3.20 0.46
CA SER A 65 -6.11 2.73 1.50
C SER A 65 -5.46 1.65 2.36
N PHE A 66 -5.72 1.73 3.66
CA PHE A 66 -5.18 0.82 4.67
C PHE A 66 -6.28 0.45 5.66
N SER A 67 -6.19 -0.75 6.24
CA SER A 67 -7.10 -1.18 7.29
C SER A 67 -6.31 -1.78 8.44
N PHE A 68 -6.61 -1.37 9.65
CA PHE A 68 -6.01 -1.90 10.87
C PHE A 68 -7.10 -2.60 11.69
N ARG A 69 -6.82 -3.82 12.16
CA ARG A 69 -7.76 -4.55 13.01
C ARG A 69 -7.91 -3.89 14.37
N LYS A 70 -6.84 -3.27 14.89
CA LYS A 70 -6.82 -2.52 16.14
C LYS A 70 -6.26 -1.13 15.92
N ALA A 71 -6.94 -0.11 16.40
CA ALA A 71 -6.49 1.27 16.32
C ALA A 71 -5.15 1.49 17.05
N GLU A 72 -4.92 0.75 18.14
CA GLU A 72 -3.68 0.81 18.92
C GLU A 72 -2.45 0.49 18.09
N HIS A 73 -2.53 -0.50 17.20
CA HIS A 73 -1.43 -0.81 16.29
C HIS A 73 -1.10 0.37 15.37
N PHE A 74 -2.13 1.00 14.80
CA PHE A 74 -1.93 2.18 13.95
C PHE A 74 -1.23 3.31 14.72
N LEU A 75 -1.73 3.66 15.89
CA LEU A 75 -1.17 4.75 16.70
C LEU A 75 0.27 4.45 17.12
N GLU A 76 0.55 3.24 17.63
CA GLU A 76 1.88 2.83 18.05
C GLU A 76 2.91 2.96 16.91
N TYR A 77 2.57 2.51 15.69
CA TYR A 77 3.50 2.53 14.58
C TYR A 77 3.60 3.91 13.90
N CYS A 78 2.59 4.75 14.01
CA CYS A 78 2.71 6.17 13.69
C CYS A 78 3.74 6.85 14.60
N ASP A 79 3.63 6.65 15.92
CA ASP A 79 4.57 7.21 16.89
C ASP A 79 6.00 6.70 16.65
N LYS A 80 6.19 5.40 16.38
CA LYS A 80 7.49 4.83 16.00
C LYS A 80 8.08 5.47 14.74
N THR A 81 7.25 5.68 13.71
CA THR A 81 7.66 6.29 12.46
C THR A 81 8.11 7.73 12.67
N ILE A 82 7.37 8.49 13.47
CA ILE A 82 7.69 9.88 13.83
C ILE A 82 8.97 9.92 14.68
N PHE A 83 9.06 9.09 15.72
CA PHE A 83 10.23 9.03 16.59
C PHE A 83 11.52 8.69 15.84
N LYS A 84 11.45 7.74 14.90
CA LYS A 84 12.57 7.38 14.03
C LYS A 84 12.82 8.41 12.91
N ASN A 85 11.98 9.41 12.78
CA ASN A 85 12.02 10.44 11.73
C ASN A 85 12.10 9.85 10.30
N ARG A 86 11.38 8.75 10.04
CA ARG A 86 11.35 8.09 8.73
C ARG A 86 10.50 8.89 7.75
N ARG A 87 11.13 9.77 6.99
CA ARG A 87 10.48 10.65 6.01
C ARG A 87 10.92 10.31 4.59
N ILE A 88 10.03 10.56 3.64
CA ILE A 88 10.31 10.60 2.21
C ILE A 88 9.95 12.00 1.73
N ASN A 89 10.85 12.66 1.00
CA ASN A 89 10.65 14.04 0.54
C ASN A 89 10.20 15.01 1.68
N ASN A 90 10.77 14.83 2.88
CA ASN A 90 10.45 15.57 4.09
C ASN A 90 9.02 15.41 4.63
N GLU A 91 8.30 14.38 4.18
CA GLU A 91 6.94 14.06 4.60
C GLU A 91 6.86 12.66 5.25
N PHE A 92 5.90 12.48 6.16
CA PHE A 92 5.53 11.17 6.68
C PHE A 92 4.44 10.55 5.80
N TYR A 93 4.60 9.27 5.45
CA TYR A 93 3.66 8.52 4.66
C TYR A 93 3.14 7.29 5.42
N LEU A 94 1.88 6.95 5.21
CA LEU A 94 1.28 5.73 5.77
C LEU A 94 1.94 4.45 5.25
N ASP A 95 2.50 4.48 4.05
CA ASP A 95 3.31 3.39 3.50
C ASP A 95 4.49 3.04 4.43
N ILE A 96 5.14 4.06 4.99
CA ILE A 96 6.26 3.89 5.93
C ILE A 96 5.76 3.40 7.29
N VAL A 97 4.61 3.86 7.75
CA VAL A 97 3.97 3.32 8.97
C VAL A 97 3.71 1.82 8.81
N LEU A 98 3.21 1.42 7.64
CA LEU A 98 2.96 0.01 7.35
C LEU A 98 4.25 -0.82 7.26
N ASP A 99 5.33 -0.26 6.69
CA ASP A 99 6.65 -0.90 6.70
C ASP A 99 7.18 -1.11 8.14
N GLU A 100 6.98 -0.12 9.03
CA GLU A 100 7.29 -0.28 10.46
C GLU A 100 6.45 -1.36 11.12
N CYS A 101 5.16 -1.51 10.75
CA CYS A 101 4.32 -2.61 11.22
C CYS A 101 4.92 -3.97 10.83
N VAL A 102 5.35 -4.12 9.58
CA VAL A 102 5.99 -5.36 9.08
C VAL A 102 7.29 -5.63 9.82
N ILE A 103 8.17 -4.62 9.96
CA ILE A 103 9.43 -4.73 10.71
C ILE A 103 9.18 -5.11 12.16
N GLY A 104 8.11 -4.59 12.76
CA GLY A 104 7.71 -4.89 14.14
C GLY A 104 7.04 -6.24 14.34
N GLY A 105 6.86 -7.02 13.28
CA GLY A 105 6.34 -8.39 13.33
C GLY A 105 4.81 -8.49 13.24
N LEU A 106 4.10 -7.43 12.87
CA LEU A 106 2.67 -7.52 12.62
C LEU A 106 2.40 -8.31 11.33
N ASN A 107 1.32 -9.09 11.35
CA ASN A 107 0.82 -9.79 10.17
C ASN A 107 0.09 -8.81 9.25
N VAL A 108 0.79 -8.33 8.23
CA VAL A 108 0.23 -7.44 7.21
C VAL A 108 -0.03 -8.24 5.93
N GLN A 109 -1.26 -8.15 5.41
CA GLN A 109 -1.64 -8.85 4.19
C GLN A 109 -2.07 -7.87 3.09
N PRO A 110 -1.81 -8.20 1.82
CA PRO A 110 -2.35 -7.44 0.71
C PRO A 110 -3.84 -7.74 0.54
N PHE A 111 -4.62 -6.71 0.27
CA PHE A 111 -5.99 -6.83 -0.21
C PHE A 111 -6.04 -6.27 -1.64
N GLU A 112 -5.91 -7.16 -2.61
CA GLU A 112 -5.91 -6.75 -4.02
C GLU A 112 -7.33 -6.41 -4.46
N VAL A 113 -7.50 -5.24 -5.09
CA VAL A 113 -8.76 -4.79 -5.66
C VAL A 113 -8.84 -5.18 -7.14
N ASP A 114 -10.06 -5.42 -7.61
CA ASP A 114 -10.31 -5.84 -9.00
C ASP A 114 -10.09 -4.68 -9.99
N GLU A 115 -10.33 -3.44 -9.53
CA GLU A 115 -10.19 -2.26 -10.36
C GLU A 115 -9.62 -1.09 -9.55
N TYR A 116 -8.74 -0.32 -10.18
CA TYR A 116 -8.19 0.93 -9.64
C TYR A 116 -8.31 2.05 -10.67
N ASN A 117 -9.02 3.12 -10.31
CA ASN A 117 -9.13 4.33 -11.11
C ASN A 117 -8.38 5.46 -10.40
N SER A 118 -7.28 5.92 -10.99
CA SER A 118 -6.54 7.06 -10.48
C SER A 118 -7.25 8.36 -10.84
N TRP A 119 -7.40 9.23 -9.83
CA TRP A 119 -7.84 10.62 -10.00
C TRP A 119 -6.86 11.58 -9.31
N GLY A 120 -5.60 11.14 -9.18
CA GLY A 120 -4.56 11.87 -8.48
C GLY A 120 -4.08 13.13 -9.22
N THR A 121 -4.35 13.23 -10.52
CA THR A 121 -4.04 14.41 -11.32
C THR A 121 -5.26 14.85 -12.15
N PRO A 122 -5.36 16.14 -12.55
CA PRO A 122 -6.42 16.62 -13.46
C PRO A 122 -6.49 15.77 -14.74
N LEU A 123 -5.34 15.39 -15.29
CA LEU A 123 -5.28 14.56 -16.50
C LEU A 123 -5.86 13.15 -16.27
N ASP A 124 -5.63 12.55 -15.09
CA ASP A 124 -6.20 11.24 -14.75
C ASP A 124 -7.73 11.32 -14.74
N LEU A 125 -8.27 12.35 -14.11
CA LEU A 125 -9.72 12.57 -14.07
C LEU A 125 -10.29 12.82 -15.46
N GLU A 126 -9.66 13.67 -16.29
CA GLU A 126 -10.09 13.91 -17.67
C GLU A 126 -10.10 12.61 -18.49
N ASN A 127 -9.08 11.77 -18.36
CA ASN A 127 -8.99 10.49 -19.06
C ASN A 127 -10.07 9.51 -18.60
N TYR A 128 -10.41 9.54 -17.31
CA TYR A 128 -11.50 8.72 -16.77
C TYR A 128 -12.87 9.15 -17.32
N LEU A 129 -13.12 10.45 -17.40
CA LEU A 129 -14.39 10.99 -17.89
C LEU A 129 -14.60 10.81 -19.41
N LYS A 130 -13.54 10.49 -20.16
CA LYS A 130 -13.59 10.20 -21.61
C LYS A 130 -13.82 8.71 -21.94
N LYS A 131 -13.83 7.83 -20.94
CA LYS A 131 -14.17 6.39 -21.08
C LYS A 131 -15.66 6.19 -21.17
#